data_ec0ab6de75dfadafeec296d36f952b15
#
_entry.id   ec0ab6de75dfadafeec296d36f952b15
#
_cell.length_a   1.000
_cell.length_b   1.000
_cell.length_c   1.000
_cell.angle_alpha   90.00
_cell.angle_beta   90.00
_cell.angle_gamma   90.00
#
_symmetry.space_group_name_H-M   'P 1'
#
loop_
_entity.id
_entity.type
_entity.pdbx_description
1 polymer ?
#
loop_
_entity_poly.entity_id
_entity_poly.type
_entity_poly.pdbx_seq_one_letter_code
_entity_poly.pdbx_strand_id
1 'polypeptide(L)'
;NILRWNVAMMVTRANKKADGIGGHIATYASIAELYEVGFNHFFRGPEAGLDRDLVFFQGHASPGNYARAFLEGRLKEEDLENFRREVHPPVPGGRGLSSYPHPWLMPDFWEFPTVSMGLGPIQAIYQARFMRYLEDRGLKPKSSAKVWAFLGDGEHDEPETVGALHLAARENLDNLIFVVNCNLQRLDGPVRGNSKVIQELERLYRGAGWRVIKVVWGSAWDELLAKDEEGHLL
;
A
#
# COMPACT_ATOMS: atom_id res chain seq x y z
N ASN A 1 0.38 17.34 -3.01
CA ASN A 1 1.31 18.06 -2.12
C ASN A 1 0.75 18.23 -0.69
N ILE A 2 -0.53 18.56 -0.50
CA ILE A 2 -1.13 18.75 0.83
C ILE A 2 -1.03 17.47 1.68
N LEU A 3 -1.36 16.32 1.13
CA LEU A 3 -1.27 15.04 1.83
C LEU A 3 0.17 14.72 2.28
N ARG A 4 1.15 14.91 1.39
CA ARG A 4 2.57 14.72 1.76
C ARG A 4 3.00 15.66 2.89
N TRP A 5 2.54 16.91 2.84
CA TRP A 5 2.77 17.87 3.92
C TRP A 5 2.14 17.40 5.23
N ASN A 6 0.87 16.98 5.22
CA ASN A 6 0.18 16.52 6.42
C ASN A 6 0.87 15.29 7.02
N VAL A 7 1.32 14.33 6.20
CA VAL A 7 2.12 13.19 6.66
C VAL A 7 3.41 13.64 7.32
N ALA A 8 4.17 14.51 6.66
CA ALA A 8 5.43 15.01 7.19
C ALA A 8 5.22 15.74 8.52
N MET A 9 4.18 16.58 8.63
CA MET A 9 3.86 17.32 9.85
C MET A 9 3.40 16.39 10.97
N MET A 10 2.51 15.43 10.70
CA MET A 10 2.04 14.46 11.68
C MET A 10 3.21 13.67 12.26
N VAL A 11 4.05 13.10 11.43
CA VAL A 11 5.21 12.30 11.85
C VAL A 11 6.23 13.15 12.59
N THR A 12 6.55 14.34 12.08
CA THR A 12 7.55 15.23 12.72
C THR A 12 7.07 15.72 14.09
N ARG A 13 5.79 16.08 14.22
CA ARG A 13 5.20 16.49 15.51
C ARG A 13 5.23 15.34 16.51
N ALA A 14 4.88 14.13 16.09
CA ALA A 14 4.92 12.95 16.97
C ALA A 14 6.33 12.67 17.49
N ASN A 15 7.34 12.70 16.60
CA ASN A 15 8.73 12.45 16.99
C ASN A 15 9.36 13.59 17.83
N LYS A 16 8.85 14.83 17.75
CA LYS A 16 9.24 15.91 18.64
C LYS A 16 8.71 15.72 20.07
N LYS A 17 7.57 15.04 20.23
CA LYS A 17 6.94 14.82 21.53
C LYS A 17 7.47 13.58 22.24
N ALA A 18 7.94 12.57 21.50
CA ALA A 18 8.48 11.34 22.06
C ALA A 18 9.46 10.69 21.09
N ASP A 19 10.58 10.23 21.63
CA ASP A 19 11.60 9.53 20.86
C ASP A 19 11.11 8.17 20.34
N GLY A 20 11.62 7.77 19.19
CA GLY A 20 11.41 6.42 18.64
C GLY A 20 10.04 6.16 18.01
N ILE A 21 9.19 7.17 17.83
CA ILE A 21 7.88 7.01 17.19
C ILE A 21 8.03 6.54 15.73
N GLY A 22 9.00 7.08 14.99
CA GLY A 22 9.22 6.76 13.59
C GLY A 22 8.11 7.29 12.68
N GLY A 23 7.83 6.63 11.52
CA GLY A 23 6.71 7.02 10.68
C GLY A 23 6.86 6.84 9.17
N HIS A 24 8.00 6.39 8.64
CA HIS A 24 8.21 5.99 7.25
C HIS A 24 7.73 7.01 6.19
N ILE A 25 8.06 8.30 6.38
CA ILE A 25 7.67 9.39 5.46
C ILE A 25 8.08 9.07 4.01
N ALA A 26 9.28 8.52 3.82
CA ALA A 26 9.83 8.21 2.49
C ALA A 26 8.98 7.15 1.75
N THR A 27 8.50 6.12 2.45
CA THR A 27 7.62 5.11 1.84
C THR A 27 6.33 5.75 1.34
N TYR A 28 5.69 6.59 2.15
CA TYR A 28 4.50 7.28 1.67
C TYR A 28 4.81 8.26 0.54
N ALA A 29 5.91 9.01 0.63
CA ALA A 29 6.28 9.95 -0.42
C ALA A 29 6.42 9.28 -1.80
N SER A 30 6.95 8.04 -1.84
CA SER A 30 7.11 7.26 -3.07
C SER A 30 5.79 6.68 -3.61
N ILE A 31 4.83 6.35 -2.75
CA ILE A 31 3.57 5.69 -3.14
C ILE A 31 2.37 6.66 -3.24
N ALA A 32 2.55 7.91 -2.88
CA ALA A 32 1.46 8.86 -2.71
C ALA A 32 0.60 9.03 -3.97
N GLU A 33 1.20 9.13 -5.15
CA GLU A 33 0.46 9.22 -6.41
C GLU A 33 -0.34 7.95 -6.69
N LEU A 34 0.23 6.77 -6.42
CA LEU A 34 -0.46 5.50 -6.64
C LEU A 34 -1.71 5.40 -5.76
N TYR A 35 -1.62 5.84 -4.50
CA TYR A 35 -2.76 5.88 -3.59
C TYR A 35 -3.82 6.88 -4.07
N GLU A 36 -3.42 8.11 -4.42
CA GLU A 36 -4.36 9.13 -4.86
C GLU A 36 -5.06 8.76 -6.18
N VAL A 37 -4.34 8.18 -7.12
CA VAL A 37 -4.92 7.65 -8.34
C VAL A 37 -5.88 6.50 -8.03
N GLY A 38 -5.49 5.60 -7.12
CA GLY A 38 -6.32 4.51 -6.64
C GLY A 38 -7.65 5.01 -6.06
N PHE A 39 -7.58 5.90 -5.08
CA PHE A 39 -8.75 6.47 -4.40
C PHE A 39 -9.66 7.28 -5.32
N ASN A 40 -9.11 8.05 -6.25
CA ASN A 40 -9.91 8.96 -7.05
C ASN A 40 -10.46 8.33 -8.35
N HIS A 41 -9.86 7.24 -8.83
CA HIS A 41 -10.20 6.71 -10.16
C HIS A 41 -10.46 5.21 -10.22
N PHE A 42 -10.03 4.42 -9.24
CA PHE A 42 -10.09 2.96 -9.33
C PHE A 42 -10.84 2.28 -8.20
N PHE A 43 -10.58 2.62 -6.94
CA PHE A 43 -11.17 1.91 -5.82
C PHE A 43 -12.66 2.20 -5.71
N ARG A 44 -13.47 1.16 -5.68
CA ARG A 44 -14.91 1.24 -5.47
C ARG A 44 -15.20 1.01 -3.99
N GLY A 45 -15.85 1.97 -3.37
CA GLY A 45 -16.18 1.98 -1.95
C GLY A 45 -17.48 1.22 -1.65
N PRO A 46 -18.00 1.36 -0.42
CA PRO A 46 -19.21 0.66 0.05
C PRO A 46 -20.46 0.93 -0.81
N GLU A 47 -20.52 2.07 -1.48
CA GLU A 47 -21.61 2.45 -2.38
C GLU A 47 -21.75 1.53 -3.60
N ALA A 48 -20.70 0.82 -3.98
CA ALA A 48 -20.72 -0.15 -5.06
C ALA A 48 -21.36 -1.50 -4.66
N GLY A 49 -21.75 -1.68 -3.40
CA GLY A 49 -22.40 -2.89 -2.90
C GLY A 49 -21.53 -4.14 -3.10
N LEU A 50 -22.03 -5.11 -3.90
CA LEU A 50 -21.31 -6.35 -4.17
C LEU A 50 -20.03 -6.18 -4.98
N ASP A 51 -19.92 -5.08 -5.72
CA ASP A 51 -18.77 -4.74 -6.56
C ASP A 51 -17.70 -3.92 -5.80
N ARG A 52 -17.88 -3.72 -4.50
CA ARG A 52 -16.92 -3.05 -3.63
C ARG A 52 -15.56 -3.74 -3.69
N ASP A 53 -14.52 -2.94 -3.92
CA ASP A 53 -13.14 -3.43 -3.92
C ASP A 53 -12.58 -3.57 -2.50
N LEU A 54 -11.62 -4.47 -2.35
CA LEU A 54 -10.89 -4.69 -1.11
C LEU A 54 -9.43 -4.24 -1.32
N VAL A 55 -8.89 -3.47 -0.38
CA VAL A 55 -7.55 -2.90 -0.54
C VAL A 55 -6.65 -3.25 0.64
N PHE A 56 -5.58 -3.97 0.36
CA PHE A 56 -4.48 -4.24 1.27
C PHE A 56 -3.45 -3.13 1.11
N PHE A 57 -3.50 -2.14 1.98
CA PHE A 57 -2.56 -1.02 1.95
C PHE A 57 -1.20 -1.43 2.48
N GLN A 58 -0.11 -0.97 1.85
CA GLN A 58 1.23 -1.19 2.38
C GLN A 58 1.36 -0.62 3.80
N GLY A 59 1.72 -1.46 4.77
CA GLY A 59 1.72 -1.08 6.18
C GLY A 59 2.57 0.15 6.49
N HIS A 60 3.76 0.25 5.88
CA HIS A 60 4.67 1.38 6.06
C HIS A 60 4.14 2.71 5.47
N ALA A 61 3.15 2.66 4.58
CA ALA A 61 2.52 3.85 4.01
C ALA A 61 1.24 4.29 4.74
N SER A 62 0.88 3.66 5.85
CA SER A 62 -0.30 4.00 6.66
C SER A 62 -0.43 5.47 7.06
N PRO A 63 0.66 6.25 7.29
CA PRO A 63 0.52 7.68 7.55
C PRO A 63 -0.23 8.45 6.46
N GLY A 64 -0.13 8.01 5.21
CA GLY A 64 -0.86 8.62 4.10
C GLY A 64 -2.37 8.42 4.19
N ASN A 65 -2.81 7.24 4.62
CA ASN A 65 -4.22 6.93 4.83
C ASN A 65 -4.82 7.82 5.93
N TYR A 66 -4.07 8.06 7.01
CA TYR A 66 -4.51 8.96 8.07
C TYR A 66 -4.59 10.42 7.60
N ALA A 67 -3.57 10.89 6.87
CA ALA A 67 -3.58 12.24 6.32
C ALA A 67 -4.76 12.46 5.34
N ARG A 68 -5.08 11.46 4.52
CA ARG A 68 -6.24 11.49 3.63
C ARG A 68 -7.55 11.49 4.41
N ALA A 69 -7.71 10.59 5.36
CA ALA A 69 -8.91 10.50 6.18
C ALA A 69 -9.18 11.79 6.99
N PHE A 70 -8.13 12.49 7.38
CA PHE A 70 -8.23 13.82 7.99
C PHE A 70 -8.81 14.85 7.01
N LEU A 71 -8.34 14.90 5.77
CA LEU A 71 -8.89 15.80 4.75
C LEU A 71 -10.32 15.46 4.37
N GLU A 72 -10.70 14.19 4.48
CA GLU A 72 -12.07 13.71 4.26
C GLU A 72 -13.00 13.96 5.48
N GLY A 73 -12.48 14.53 6.57
CA GLY A 73 -13.23 14.78 7.80
C GLY A 73 -13.55 13.52 8.63
N ARG A 74 -12.93 12.39 8.32
CA ARG A 74 -13.07 11.11 9.05
C ARG A 74 -12.21 11.03 10.30
N LEU A 75 -11.14 11.81 10.35
CA LEU A 75 -10.26 11.98 11.49
C LEU A 75 -10.20 13.45 11.89
N LYS A 76 -9.90 13.69 13.18
CA LYS A 76 -9.72 15.02 13.75
C LYS A 76 -8.23 15.31 13.95
N GLU A 77 -7.89 16.58 14.26
CA GLU A 77 -6.50 16.96 14.54
C GLU A 77 -5.96 16.22 15.78
N GLU A 78 -6.80 16.04 16.80
CA GLU A 78 -6.45 15.31 18.04
C GLU A 78 -6.10 13.84 17.74
N ASP A 79 -6.72 13.21 16.73
CA ASP A 79 -6.37 11.86 16.30
C ASP A 79 -4.97 11.85 15.67
N LEU A 80 -4.65 12.81 14.79
CA LEU A 80 -3.33 12.92 14.18
C LEU A 80 -2.22 13.18 15.22
N GLU A 81 -2.51 13.95 16.25
CA GLU A 81 -1.59 14.19 17.36
C GLU A 81 -1.33 12.93 18.20
N ASN A 82 -2.21 11.93 18.12
CA ASN A 82 -2.07 10.60 18.72
C ASN A 82 -1.50 9.54 17.77
N PHE A 83 -0.76 9.96 16.75
CA PHE A 83 -0.12 9.07 15.79
C PHE A 83 0.81 8.07 16.47
N ARG A 84 0.62 6.77 16.20
CA ARG A 84 1.35 5.66 16.83
C ARG A 84 1.25 5.63 18.35
N ARG A 85 0.10 6.06 18.87
CA ARG A 85 -0.24 6.03 20.31
C ARG A 85 -1.55 5.26 20.53
N GLU A 86 -1.66 4.13 19.90
CA GLU A 86 -2.86 3.29 19.83
C GLU A 86 -3.38 2.84 21.20
N VAL A 87 -2.50 2.57 22.15
CA VAL A 87 -2.88 2.04 23.48
C VAL A 87 -3.08 3.16 24.51
N HIS A 88 -2.22 4.17 24.49
CA HIS A 88 -2.24 5.28 25.44
C HIS A 88 -2.15 6.62 24.70
N PRO A 89 -3.25 7.08 24.09
CA PRO A 89 -3.27 8.37 23.39
C PRO A 89 -3.04 9.51 24.36
N PRO A 90 -1.97 10.33 24.19
CA PRO A 90 -1.64 11.40 25.12
C PRO A 90 -2.56 12.62 24.99
N VAL A 91 -3.21 12.81 23.84
CA VAL A 91 -4.11 13.95 23.59
C VAL A 91 -5.55 13.53 23.85
N PRO A 92 -6.23 14.14 24.86
CA PRO A 92 -7.61 13.85 25.14
C PRO A 92 -8.55 14.22 23.98
N GLY A 93 -9.64 13.48 23.84
CA GLY A 93 -10.66 13.72 22.82
C GLY A 93 -10.35 13.16 21.44
N GLY A 94 -9.11 12.72 21.21
CA GLY A 94 -8.70 11.97 20.02
C GLY A 94 -8.49 10.49 20.32
N ARG A 95 -8.69 9.63 19.30
CA ARG A 95 -8.33 8.23 19.39
C ARG A 95 -6.85 8.02 19.05
N GLY A 96 -6.25 6.97 19.56
CA GLY A 96 -4.91 6.55 19.17
C GLY A 96 -4.93 5.99 17.75
N LEU A 97 -4.03 6.47 16.88
CA LEU A 97 -3.86 5.89 15.56
C LEU A 97 -2.84 4.75 15.61
N SER A 98 -3.22 3.60 15.08
CA SER A 98 -2.35 2.43 15.07
C SER A 98 -1.08 2.67 14.24
N SER A 99 0.01 2.07 14.69
CA SER A 99 1.32 2.18 14.01
C SER A 99 1.27 1.67 12.58
N TYR A 100 0.42 0.67 12.34
CA TYR A 100 0.19 0.03 11.05
C TYR A 100 -1.28 -0.35 10.90
N PRO A 101 -1.74 -0.78 9.72
CA PRO A 101 -3.09 -1.31 9.55
C PRO A 101 -3.38 -2.41 10.57
N HIS A 102 -4.31 -2.14 11.47
CA HIS A 102 -4.62 -3.01 12.61
C HIS A 102 -6.14 -3.05 12.87
N PRO A 103 -6.86 -4.02 12.25
CA PRO A 103 -8.33 -4.10 12.34
C PRO A 103 -8.87 -4.24 13.76
N TRP A 104 -8.11 -4.80 14.70
CA TRP A 104 -8.55 -4.96 16.09
C TRP A 104 -8.49 -3.66 16.89
N LEU A 105 -7.49 -2.81 16.60
CA LEU A 105 -7.34 -1.51 17.26
C LEU A 105 -8.21 -0.43 16.61
N MET A 106 -8.45 -0.54 15.31
CA MET A 106 -9.23 0.41 14.52
C MET A 106 -10.18 -0.34 13.56
N PRO A 107 -11.21 -1.07 14.09
CA PRO A 107 -12.06 -1.94 13.30
C PRO A 107 -12.96 -1.21 12.30
N ASP A 108 -13.25 0.06 12.54
CA ASP A 108 -14.01 0.96 11.68
C ASP A 108 -13.15 1.66 10.63
N PHE A 109 -11.83 1.45 10.65
CA PHE A 109 -10.88 2.12 9.77
C PHE A 109 -10.08 1.14 8.90
N TRP A 110 -9.56 0.06 9.48
CA TRP A 110 -8.76 -0.94 8.78
C TRP A 110 -9.51 -2.25 8.59
N GLU A 111 -9.51 -2.78 7.37
CA GLU A 111 -10.11 -4.07 7.06
C GLU A 111 -9.11 -5.22 7.16
N PHE A 112 -7.85 -4.98 6.78
CA PHE A 112 -6.84 -6.01 6.70
C PHE A 112 -5.56 -5.61 7.44
N PRO A 113 -4.97 -6.55 8.20
CA PRO A 113 -3.64 -6.37 8.76
C PRO A 113 -2.61 -6.60 7.65
N THR A 114 -1.68 -5.67 7.46
CA THR A 114 -0.66 -5.76 6.39
C THR A 114 0.76 -5.68 6.90
N VAL A 115 0.94 -5.79 8.19
CA VAL A 115 2.21 -6.01 8.88
C VAL A 115 2.06 -7.27 9.76
N SER A 116 2.93 -8.26 9.64
CA SER A 116 4.31 -8.24 9.15
C SER A 116 4.40 -8.31 7.61
N MET A 117 5.55 -7.88 7.06
CA MET A 117 5.84 -7.98 5.62
C MET A 117 5.68 -9.41 5.12
N GLY A 118 5.21 -9.57 3.88
CA GLY A 118 4.89 -10.86 3.27
C GLY A 118 3.49 -11.38 3.57
N LEU A 119 2.90 -11.05 4.72
CA LEU A 119 1.56 -11.53 5.08
C LEU A 119 0.43 -10.82 4.30
N GLY A 120 0.58 -9.53 3.99
CA GLY A 120 -0.38 -8.79 3.18
C GLY A 120 -0.59 -9.43 1.79
N PRO A 121 0.47 -9.65 1.01
CA PRO A 121 0.38 -10.30 -0.31
C PRO A 121 -0.27 -11.68 -0.29
N ILE A 122 0.15 -12.55 0.61
CA ILE A 122 -0.42 -13.91 0.68
C ILE A 122 -1.89 -13.88 1.11
N GLN A 123 -2.25 -13.03 2.05
CA GLN A 123 -3.65 -12.84 2.46
C GLN A 123 -4.50 -12.33 1.30
N ALA A 124 -4.00 -11.38 0.50
CA ALA A 124 -4.70 -10.85 -0.67
C ALA A 124 -4.97 -11.94 -1.72
N ILE A 125 -4.00 -12.83 -1.96
CA ILE A 125 -4.18 -14.00 -2.84
C ILE A 125 -5.31 -14.90 -2.32
N TYR A 126 -5.27 -15.27 -1.03
CA TYR A 126 -6.30 -16.12 -0.45
C TYR A 126 -7.66 -15.41 -0.35
N GLN A 127 -7.69 -14.11 -0.14
CA GLN A 127 -8.92 -13.30 -0.17
C GLN A 127 -9.56 -13.33 -1.58
N ALA A 128 -8.78 -13.07 -2.63
CA ALA A 128 -9.26 -13.14 -4.00
C ALA A 128 -9.76 -14.54 -4.37
N ARG A 129 -9.01 -15.57 -3.96
CA ARG A 129 -9.39 -16.97 -4.13
C ARG A 129 -10.69 -17.30 -3.41
N PHE A 130 -10.85 -16.87 -2.18
CA PHE A 130 -12.06 -17.12 -1.39
C PHE A 130 -13.29 -16.44 -2.01
N MET A 131 -13.15 -15.23 -2.55
CA MET A 131 -14.23 -14.57 -3.28
C MET A 131 -14.67 -15.40 -4.49
N ARG A 132 -13.75 -15.91 -5.31
CA ARG A 132 -14.09 -16.80 -6.44
C ARG A 132 -14.73 -18.10 -5.98
N TYR A 133 -14.21 -18.71 -4.90
CA TYR A 133 -14.81 -19.90 -4.32
C TYR A 133 -16.28 -19.69 -3.94
N LEU A 134 -16.63 -18.58 -3.26
CA LEU A 134 -18.01 -18.28 -2.89
C LEU A 134 -18.92 -18.09 -4.11
N GLU A 135 -18.42 -17.42 -5.15
CA GLU A 135 -19.14 -17.22 -6.42
C GLU A 135 -19.37 -18.55 -7.15
N ASP A 136 -18.33 -19.38 -7.28
CA ASP A 136 -18.40 -20.66 -7.97
C ASP A 136 -19.28 -21.69 -7.24
N ARG A 137 -19.36 -21.57 -5.92
CA ARG A 137 -20.28 -22.38 -5.11
C ARG A 137 -21.72 -21.85 -5.08
N GLY A 138 -21.98 -20.71 -5.72
CA GLY A 138 -23.30 -20.07 -5.68
C GLY A 138 -23.68 -19.52 -4.30
N LEU A 139 -22.72 -19.38 -3.38
CA LEU A 139 -22.92 -18.80 -2.04
C LEU A 139 -22.95 -17.28 -2.05
N LYS A 140 -22.40 -16.68 -3.10
CA LYS A 140 -22.41 -15.25 -3.37
C LYS A 140 -22.68 -15.03 -4.85
N PRO A 141 -23.48 -14.00 -5.24
CA PRO A 141 -23.58 -13.60 -6.64
C PRO A 141 -22.22 -13.22 -7.23
N LYS A 142 -22.03 -13.45 -8.53
CA LYS A 142 -20.85 -12.97 -9.24
C LYS A 142 -20.72 -11.46 -9.14
N SER A 143 -19.50 -10.98 -8.94
CA SER A 143 -19.21 -9.57 -8.82
C SER A 143 -17.98 -9.19 -9.64
N SER A 144 -17.85 -7.89 -9.95
CA SER A 144 -16.67 -7.33 -10.58
C SER A 144 -15.63 -6.82 -9.56
N ALA A 145 -15.86 -7.06 -8.28
CA ALA A 145 -15.00 -6.63 -7.17
C ALA A 145 -13.55 -7.10 -7.35
N LYS A 146 -12.61 -6.23 -7.08
CA LYS A 146 -11.17 -6.50 -7.13
C LYS A 146 -10.57 -6.52 -5.73
N VAL A 147 -9.51 -7.29 -5.59
CA VAL A 147 -8.60 -7.25 -4.45
C VAL A 147 -7.33 -6.56 -4.91
N TRP A 148 -7.04 -5.42 -4.31
CA TRP A 148 -5.83 -4.65 -4.55
C TRP A 148 -4.83 -4.90 -3.42
N ALA A 149 -3.58 -5.14 -3.72
CA ALA A 149 -2.54 -5.23 -2.70
C ALA A 149 -1.34 -4.35 -3.10
N PHE A 150 -0.96 -3.47 -2.18
CA PHE A 150 0.19 -2.58 -2.32
C PHE A 150 1.37 -3.15 -1.56
N LEU A 151 2.48 -3.38 -2.27
CA LEU A 151 3.67 -4.03 -1.77
C LEU A 151 4.90 -3.17 -1.99
N GLY A 152 5.89 -3.31 -1.10
CA GLY A 152 7.24 -2.81 -1.36
C GLY A 152 8.07 -3.81 -2.15
N ASP A 153 9.09 -3.31 -2.86
CA ASP A 153 10.07 -4.17 -3.53
C ASP A 153 10.86 -5.04 -2.52
N GLY A 154 11.24 -4.47 -1.37
CA GLY A 154 11.89 -5.20 -0.28
C GLY A 154 11.01 -6.27 0.38
N GLU A 155 9.69 -6.16 0.29
CA GLU A 155 8.75 -7.16 0.80
C GLU A 155 8.81 -8.50 0.03
N HIS A 156 9.45 -8.51 -1.15
CA HIS A 156 9.67 -9.70 -1.94
C HIS A 156 10.83 -10.58 -1.45
N ASP A 157 11.56 -10.13 -0.46
CA ASP A 157 12.52 -10.97 0.25
C ASP A 157 11.83 -11.99 1.17
N GLU A 158 10.57 -11.73 1.53
CA GLU A 158 9.76 -12.62 2.35
C GLU A 158 9.25 -13.81 1.52
N PRO A 159 9.49 -15.06 1.96
CA PRO A 159 9.01 -16.25 1.28
C PRO A 159 7.49 -16.26 1.05
N GLU A 160 6.73 -15.68 1.97
CA GLU A 160 5.28 -15.58 1.91
C GLU A 160 4.82 -14.74 0.73
N THR A 161 5.54 -13.68 0.39
CA THR A 161 5.21 -12.83 -0.76
C THR A 161 5.30 -13.60 -2.07
N VAL A 162 6.37 -14.38 -2.25
CA VAL A 162 6.66 -15.04 -3.52
C VAL A 162 6.05 -16.44 -3.61
N GLY A 163 5.85 -17.10 -2.47
CA GLY A 163 5.45 -18.51 -2.42
C GLY A 163 4.08 -18.83 -3.01
N ALA A 164 3.16 -17.89 -3.01
CA ALA A 164 1.80 -18.08 -3.50
C ALA A 164 1.53 -17.49 -4.89
N LEU A 165 2.50 -16.87 -5.55
CA LEU A 165 2.32 -16.25 -6.87
C LEU A 165 1.84 -17.23 -7.94
N HIS A 166 2.40 -18.45 -7.96
CA HIS A 166 1.99 -19.50 -8.88
C HIS A 166 0.56 -20.00 -8.62
N LEU A 167 0.11 -19.97 -7.36
CA LEU A 167 -1.26 -20.34 -7.01
C LEU A 167 -2.27 -19.38 -7.66
N ALA A 168 -2.03 -18.08 -7.54
CA ALA A 168 -2.89 -17.07 -8.12
C ALA A 168 -3.01 -17.20 -9.65
N ALA A 169 -1.89 -17.42 -10.33
CA ALA A 169 -1.87 -17.62 -11.79
C ALA A 169 -2.57 -18.93 -12.20
N ARG A 170 -2.30 -20.04 -11.50
CA ARG A 170 -2.92 -21.35 -11.80
C ARG A 170 -4.43 -21.34 -11.63
N GLU A 171 -4.94 -20.60 -10.66
CA GLU A 171 -6.39 -20.46 -10.41
C GLU A 171 -7.03 -19.31 -11.19
N ASN A 172 -6.26 -18.63 -12.07
CA ASN A 172 -6.73 -17.52 -12.89
C ASN A 172 -7.46 -16.44 -12.07
N LEU A 173 -6.86 -15.99 -10.97
CA LEU A 173 -7.44 -14.97 -10.10
C LEU A 173 -7.40 -13.59 -10.77
N ASP A 174 -8.29 -13.38 -11.74
CA ASP A 174 -8.43 -12.12 -12.50
C ASP A 174 -9.01 -10.95 -11.69
N ASN A 175 -9.45 -11.24 -10.47
CA ASN A 175 -9.90 -10.27 -9.50
C ASN A 175 -8.78 -9.76 -8.56
N LEU A 176 -7.53 -10.16 -8.77
CA LEU A 176 -6.38 -9.78 -7.94
C LEU A 176 -5.44 -8.84 -8.70
N ILE A 177 -5.06 -7.75 -8.05
CA ILE A 177 -4.13 -6.75 -8.60
C ILE A 177 -3.06 -6.45 -7.55
N PHE A 178 -1.80 -6.69 -7.89
CA PHE A 178 -0.66 -6.26 -7.09
C PHE A 178 -0.06 -4.98 -7.65
N VAL A 179 0.17 -4.00 -6.78
CA VAL A 179 0.85 -2.75 -7.09
C VAL A 179 2.16 -2.71 -6.33
N VAL A 180 3.27 -2.94 -7.02
CA VAL A 180 4.60 -2.99 -6.42
C VAL A 180 5.25 -1.61 -6.47
N ASN A 181 5.47 -1.01 -5.31
CA ASN A 181 6.20 0.25 -5.16
C ASN A 181 7.70 -0.02 -5.09
N CYS A 182 8.39 0.16 -6.21
CA CYS A 182 9.84 -0.02 -6.31
C CYS A 182 10.56 1.28 -5.91
N ASN A 183 10.66 1.54 -4.61
CA ASN A 183 11.38 2.69 -4.07
C ASN A 183 12.85 2.41 -3.74
N LEU A 184 13.31 1.18 -3.98
CA LEU A 184 14.70 0.71 -3.82
C LEU A 184 15.21 0.81 -2.38
N GLN A 185 14.32 0.78 -1.39
CA GLN A 185 14.65 0.88 0.02
C GLN A 185 14.24 -0.38 0.78
N ARG A 186 15.11 -0.79 1.70
CA ARG A 186 14.85 -1.82 2.72
C ARG A 186 15.03 -1.21 4.10
N LEU A 187 14.61 -1.92 5.15
CA LEU A 187 14.75 -1.46 6.54
C LEU A 187 16.23 -1.26 6.94
N ASP A 188 17.11 -2.09 6.43
CA ASP A 188 18.54 -2.14 6.74
C ASP A 188 19.43 -1.43 5.72
N GLY A 189 18.83 -0.74 4.74
CA GLY A 189 19.57 0.02 3.73
C GLY A 189 18.99 -0.08 2.31
N PRO A 190 19.74 0.39 1.32
CA PRO A 190 19.30 0.29 -0.08
C PRO A 190 19.30 -1.14 -0.57
N VAL A 191 18.40 -1.44 -1.49
CA VAL A 191 18.34 -2.75 -2.17
C VAL A 191 19.62 -2.96 -2.96
N ARG A 192 20.30 -4.08 -2.75
CA ARG A 192 21.53 -4.42 -3.50
C ARG A 192 21.21 -4.62 -4.97
N GLY A 193 22.03 -4.07 -5.87
CA GLY A 193 21.85 -4.19 -7.30
C GLY A 193 20.66 -3.38 -7.83
N ASN A 194 20.46 -2.19 -7.31
CA ASN A 194 19.35 -1.27 -7.56
C ASN A 194 18.77 -1.29 -8.98
N SER A 195 19.61 -1.29 -10.02
CA SER A 195 19.19 -1.33 -11.41
C SER A 195 18.60 -2.69 -11.87
N LYS A 196 18.75 -3.75 -11.08
CA LYS A 196 18.32 -5.12 -11.44
C LYS A 196 17.06 -5.58 -10.74
N VAL A 197 16.73 -5.02 -9.57
CA VAL A 197 15.57 -5.44 -8.76
C VAL A 197 14.27 -5.37 -9.55
N ILE A 198 14.02 -4.28 -10.25
CA ILE A 198 12.80 -4.12 -11.07
C ILE A 198 12.71 -5.22 -12.12
N GLN A 199 13.82 -5.53 -12.82
CA GLN A 199 13.87 -6.59 -13.82
C GLN A 199 13.75 -7.98 -13.18
N GLU A 200 14.30 -8.19 -12.00
CA GLU A 200 14.17 -9.45 -11.25
C GLU A 200 12.72 -9.70 -10.86
N LEU A 201 12.05 -8.70 -10.30
CA LEU A 201 10.63 -8.78 -9.97
C LEU A 201 9.75 -8.97 -11.22
N GLU A 202 10.03 -8.25 -12.31
CA GLU A 202 9.32 -8.46 -13.57
C GLU A 202 9.43 -9.91 -14.06
N ARG A 203 10.64 -10.48 -14.04
CA ARG A 203 10.86 -11.89 -14.44
C ARG A 203 10.16 -12.87 -13.49
N LEU A 204 10.20 -12.61 -12.17
CA LEU A 204 9.52 -13.41 -11.17
C LEU A 204 8.02 -13.51 -11.45
N TYR A 205 7.36 -12.37 -11.59
CA TYR A 205 5.92 -12.32 -11.84
C TYR A 205 5.54 -12.90 -13.21
N ARG A 206 6.28 -12.57 -14.28
CA ARG A 206 6.06 -13.16 -15.61
C ARG A 206 6.28 -14.67 -15.60
N GLY A 207 7.33 -15.13 -14.93
CA GLY A 207 7.64 -16.57 -14.77
C GLY A 207 6.56 -17.31 -13.99
N ALA A 208 5.91 -16.64 -13.02
CA ALA A 208 4.78 -17.19 -12.30
C ALA A 208 3.45 -17.15 -13.08
N GLY A 209 3.41 -16.55 -14.28
CA GLY A 209 2.22 -16.48 -15.12
C GLY A 209 1.39 -15.21 -14.97
N TRP A 210 1.90 -14.19 -14.31
CA TRP A 210 1.20 -12.90 -14.14
C TRP A 210 1.38 -12.00 -15.36
N ARG A 211 0.35 -11.19 -15.63
CA ARG A 211 0.48 -10.05 -16.55
C ARG A 211 1.15 -8.90 -15.82
N VAL A 212 2.30 -8.45 -16.32
CA VAL A 212 3.08 -7.38 -15.70
C VAL A 212 3.02 -6.12 -16.55
N ILE A 213 2.70 -5.00 -15.92
CA ILE A 213 2.79 -3.65 -16.47
C ILE A 213 3.86 -2.92 -15.67
N LYS A 214 4.88 -2.41 -16.35
CA LYS A 214 5.96 -1.64 -15.74
C LYS A 214 5.76 -0.16 -16.03
N VAL A 215 5.66 0.63 -14.95
CA VAL A 215 5.58 2.09 -15.01
C VAL A 215 6.90 2.64 -14.47
N VAL A 216 7.62 3.42 -15.26
CA VAL A 216 8.94 3.93 -14.89
C VAL A 216 8.84 5.37 -14.41
N TRP A 217 8.18 6.26 -15.20
CA TRP A 217 7.94 7.66 -14.85
C TRP A 217 6.70 8.22 -15.56
N GLY A 218 6.28 9.42 -15.19
CA GLY A 218 5.24 10.15 -15.89
C GLY A 218 5.81 11.01 -17.02
N SER A 219 4.96 11.42 -17.97
CA SER A 219 5.34 12.21 -19.17
C SER A 219 6.06 13.53 -18.87
N ALA A 220 5.84 14.13 -17.68
CA ALA A 220 6.56 15.34 -17.27
C ALA A 220 8.09 15.14 -17.15
N TRP A 221 8.55 13.90 -16.97
CA TRP A 221 9.98 13.58 -16.98
C TRP A 221 10.60 13.64 -18.37
N ASP A 222 9.80 13.40 -19.43
CA ASP A 222 10.28 13.43 -20.81
C ASP A 222 10.85 14.79 -21.17
N GLU A 223 10.25 15.88 -20.66
CA GLU A 223 10.73 17.25 -20.86
C GLU A 223 12.06 17.51 -20.12
N LEU A 224 12.26 16.89 -18.94
CA LEU A 224 13.50 16.99 -18.19
C LEU A 224 14.62 16.19 -18.86
N LEU A 225 14.32 14.97 -19.27
CA LEU A 225 15.26 14.10 -19.97
C LEU A 225 15.69 14.69 -21.31
N ALA A 226 14.77 15.34 -22.03
CA ALA A 226 15.09 16.02 -23.29
C ALA A 226 16.05 17.23 -23.13
N LYS A 227 16.17 17.78 -21.91
CA LYS A 227 17.09 18.88 -21.56
C LYS A 227 18.43 18.39 -21.00
N ASP A 228 18.56 17.11 -20.77
CA ASP A 228 19.77 16.49 -20.21
C ASP A 228 20.77 16.17 -21.32
N GLU A 229 21.47 17.20 -21.80
CA GLU A 229 22.45 17.07 -22.88
C GLU A 229 23.68 16.23 -22.48
N GLU A 230 23.96 16.13 -21.19
CA GLU A 230 25.16 15.43 -20.66
C GLU A 230 24.84 14.04 -20.12
N GLY A 231 23.57 13.63 -20.06
CA GLY A 231 23.16 12.31 -19.58
C GLY A 231 23.29 12.09 -18.07
N HIS A 232 23.16 13.15 -17.27
CA HIS A 232 23.25 13.06 -15.82
C HIS A 232 21.99 12.53 -15.14
N LEU A 233 20.84 12.54 -15.83
CA LEU A 233 19.54 12.05 -15.31
C LEU A 233 19.24 10.62 -15.75
N LEU A 234 19.97 10.05 -16.67
CA LEU A 234 19.87 8.70 -17.19
C LEU A 234 20.98 7.79 -16.62
#